data_f7ec09765d736104fd85e82659e167b3
#
_entry.id   f7ec09765d736104fd85e82659e167b3
#
_cell.length_a   1.000
_cell.length_b   1.000
_cell.length_c   1.000
_cell.angle_alpha   90.00
_cell.angle_beta   90.00
_cell.angle_gamma   90.00
#
_symmetry.space_group_name_H-M   'P 1'
#
loop_
_entity.id
_entity.type
_entity.pdbx_description
1 polymer ?
#
loop_
_entity_poly.entity_id
_entity_poly.type
_entity_poly.pdbx_seq_one_letter_code
_entity_poly.pdbx_strand_id
1 'polypeptide(L)'
;MAKEKFDRSKPHLNIGTIGHVDHGKTTLTAAITKVLADAGLTEARSFDSIDSAPEEKERGITINTAHVEYSTANRHYAHVDCPGHADYVKNMVTGAAQMDGAIIVVAATDGPMPQTREHILLARQVGVPSLVVFMNKVDMVDDPELLELVEMEVRELLSFYEFPGDDIPVIQGSALGGLNGDAKWVGKIMELMDAVDSYIPIPPRLTDLPFLMPVEDVFSITGRGTVATGRIERGVINSGDPVEILGMGAENLKSTVTGVEMFRKILDYGEAGDNVGLLLRGIEKTDIRRGMVICKPGSVTPHTDFKAEIYVLSKAEGGRHTPFFNKYRPQFYFRTTDVTGEISLAEGTEMVMPGDNVTITVKLINAIAMEKGLRFAIREGGRTVGAGQVTEILK
;
A
#
# COMPACT_ATOMS: atom_id res chain seq x y z
N MET A 1 31.41 -10.56 -3.20
CA MET A 1 31.55 -9.10 -3.06
C MET A 1 30.84 -8.67 -1.80
N ALA A 2 31.39 -7.73 -1.01
CA ALA A 2 30.67 -7.16 0.13
C ALA A 2 29.45 -6.40 -0.41
N LYS A 3 28.28 -6.55 0.23
CA LYS A 3 27.09 -5.77 -0.13
C LYS A 3 27.34 -4.30 0.19
N GLU A 4 26.77 -3.43 -0.63
CA GLU A 4 26.78 -1.99 -0.42
C GLU A 4 25.98 -1.62 0.83
N LYS A 5 26.40 -0.57 1.53
CA LYS A 5 25.69 -0.01 2.68
C LYS A 5 24.69 1.02 2.19
N PHE A 6 23.49 1.01 2.77
CA PHE A 6 22.44 1.99 2.45
C PHE A 6 22.84 3.38 2.97
N ASP A 7 22.68 4.41 2.15
CA ASP A 7 22.93 5.81 2.52
C ASP A 7 21.63 6.48 3.03
N ARG A 8 21.64 6.95 4.27
CA ARG A 8 20.54 7.65 4.93
C ARG A 8 20.66 9.18 4.88
N SER A 9 21.46 9.73 3.96
CA SER A 9 21.67 11.18 3.86
C SER A 9 20.40 11.94 3.44
N LYS A 10 19.45 11.27 2.77
CA LYS A 10 18.17 11.84 2.33
C LYS A 10 17.00 11.26 3.13
N PRO A 11 15.95 12.07 3.40
CA PRO A 11 14.69 11.56 3.97
C PRO A 11 14.12 10.46 3.10
N HIS A 12 13.67 9.37 3.73
CA HIS A 12 13.05 8.24 3.05
C HIS A 12 11.53 8.33 3.09
N LEU A 13 10.88 8.13 1.93
CA LEU A 13 9.42 8.05 1.79
C LEU A 13 9.01 6.83 0.97
N ASN A 14 7.86 6.28 1.35
CA ASN A 14 7.18 5.25 0.59
C ASN A 14 6.06 5.88 -0.23
N ILE A 15 6.15 5.76 -1.53
CA ILE A 15 5.11 6.24 -2.44
C ILE A 15 4.69 5.08 -3.36
N GLY A 16 3.59 5.23 -4.08
CA GLY A 16 3.23 4.22 -5.07
C GLY A 16 2.27 4.76 -6.10
N THR A 17 2.13 3.99 -7.18
CA THR A 17 1.17 4.24 -8.25
C THR A 17 -0.10 3.43 -8.02
N ILE A 18 -1.26 4.10 -8.05
CA ILE A 18 -2.58 3.51 -7.98
C ILE A 18 -3.47 4.05 -9.11
N GLY A 19 -4.52 3.33 -9.47
CA GLY A 19 -5.42 3.72 -10.56
C GLY A 19 -5.86 2.51 -11.39
N HIS A 20 -6.68 2.76 -12.41
CA HIS A 20 -7.29 1.73 -13.24
C HIS A 20 -6.25 0.89 -14.01
N VAL A 21 -6.63 -0.32 -14.43
CA VAL A 21 -5.84 -1.14 -15.37
C VAL A 21 -5.65 -0.35 -16.68
N ASP A 22 -4.53 -0.53 -17.35
CA ASP A 22 -4.16 0.12 -18.62
C ASP A 22 -4.04 1.66 -18.60
N HIS A 23 -4.17 2.32 -17.44
CA HIS A 23 -3.89 3.75 -17.32
C HIS A 23 -2.39 4.09 -17.33
N GLY A 24 -1.51 3.09 -17.33
CA GLY A 24 -0.06 3.25 -17.52
C GLY A 24 0.74 3.46 -16.24
N LYS A 25 0.31 2.87 -15.10
CA LYS A 25 1.02 2.92 -13.80
C LYS A 25 2.46 2.41 -13.90
N THR A 26 2.65 1.18 -14.36
CA THR A 26 3.98 0.56 -14.51
C THR A 26 4.84 1.29 -15.53
N THR A 27 4.21 1.79 -16.63
CA THR A 27 4.91 2.64 -17.60
C THR A 27 5.40 3.94 -16.97
N LEU A 28 4.58 4.56 -16.10
CA LEU A 28 4.98 5.76 -15.36
C LEU A 28 6.12 5.47 -14.39
N THR A 29 6.04 4.36 -13.64
CA THR A 29 7.11 3.92 -12.74
C THR A 29 8.43 3.72 -13.49
N ALA A 30 8.40 3.07 -14.65
CA ALA A 30 9.57 2.92 -15.52
C ALA A 30 10.09 4.27 -16.04
N ALA A 31 9.18 5.17 -16.45
CA ALA A 31 9.53 6.52 -16.93
C ALA A 31 10.21 7.35 -15.83
N ILE A 32 9.68 7.33 -14.60
CA ILE A 32 10.29 8.03 -13.45
C ILE A 32 11.72 7.55 -13.23
N THR A 33 11.94 6.23 -13.13
CA THR A 33 13.28 5.69 -12.89
C THR A 33 14.26 6.06 -14.01
N LYS A 34 13.80 6.01 -15.28
CA LYS A 34 14.64 6.35 -16.42
C LYS A 34 15.00 7.84 -16.44
N VAL A 35 14.02 8.72 -16.28
CA VAL A 35 14.23 10.18 -16.30
C VAL A 35 15.17 10.62 -15.16
N LEU A 36 14.99 10.06 -13.97
CA LEU A 36 15.87 10.33 -12.84
C LEU A 36 17.27 9.75 -13.02
N ALA A 37 17.40 8.59 -13.70
CA ALA A 37 18.70 8.02 -14.04
C ALA A 37 19.44 8.85 -15.09
N ASP A 38 18.76 9.33 -16.11
CA ASP A 38 19.32 10.23 -17.13
C ASP A 38 19.78 11.57 -16.50
N ALA A 39 19.15 11.98 -15.40
CA ALA A 39 19.58 13.11 -14.57
C ALA A 39 20.72 12.77 -13.57
N GLY A 40 21.20 11.52 -13.53
CA GLY A 40 22.27 11.08 -12.64
C GLY A 40 21.89 10.89 -11.17
N LEU A 41 20.59 10.76 -10.87
CA LEU A 41 20.05 10.69 -9.50
C LEU A 41 19.79 9.26 -9.00
N THR A 42 19.67 8.28 -9.90
CA THR A 42 19.36 6.88 -9.58
C THR A 42 19.81 5.95 -10.71
N GLU A 43 19.57 4.64 -10.57
CA GLU A 43 19.71 3.66 -11.64
C GLU A 43 18.37 3.42 -12.34
N ALA A 44 18.39 3.31 -13.67
CA ALA A 44 17.18 3.04 -14.44
C ALA A 44 16.64 1.61 -14.21
N ARG A 45 15.32 1.47 -14.15
CA ARG A 45 14.62 0.19 -14.16
C ARG A 45 13.79 0.07 -15.44
N SER A 46 13.91 -1.05 -16.14
CA SER A 46 13.09 -1.31 -17.31
C SER A 46 11.69 -1.80 -16.90
N PHE A 47 10.70 -1.60 -17.74
CA PHE A 47 9.34 -2.12 -17.58
C PHE A 47 9.36 -3.63 -17.25
N ASP A 48 10.09 -4.42 -18.04
CA ASP A 48 10.23 -5.88 -17.86
C ASP A 48 10.90 -6.29 -16.54
N SER A 49 11.60 -5.38 -15.88
CA SER A 49 12.21 -5.63 -14.57
C SER A 49 11.29 -5.29 -13.41
N ILE A 50 10.24 -4.49 -13.66
CA ILE A 50 9.18 -4.15 -12.71
C ILE A 50 8.15 -5.27 -12.73
N ASP A 51 7.48 -5.50 -13.85
CA ASP A 51 6.56 -6.63 -14.08
C ASP A 51 7.37 -7.86 -14.51
N SER A 52 7.96 -8.56 -13.53
CA SER A 52 8.95 -9.60 -13.77
C SER A 52 8.37 -11.02 -13.84
N ALA A 53 7.19 -11.27 -13.26
CA ALA A 53 6.57 -12.58 -13.22
C ALA A 53 6.13 -13.04 -14.63
N PRO A 54 6.28 -14.34 -14.97
CA PRO A 54 5.86 -14.85 -16.28
C PRO A 54 4.39 -14.56 -16.62
N GLU A 55 3.50 -14.68 -15.63
CA GLU A 55 2.07 -14.41 -15.80
C GLU A 55 1.77 -12.91 -16.05
N GLU A 56 2.54 -12.00 -15.46
CA GLU A 56 2.42 -10.55 -15.69
C GLU A 56 2.81 -10.20 -17.12
N LYS A 57 3.91 -10.80 -17.61
CA LYS A 57 4.39 -10.61 -18.99
C LYS A 57 3.42 -11.19 -20.04
N GLU A 58 2.84 -12.36 -19.75
CA GLU A 58 1.89 -13.00 -20.66
C GLU A 58 0.58 -12.23 -20.78
N ARG A 59 0.09 -11.69 -19.65
CA ARG A 59 -1.17 -10.95 -19.59
C ARG A 59 -1.03 -9.46 -19.84
N GLY A 60 0.18 -8.89 -19.75
CA GLY A 60 0.44 -7.47 -19.86
C GLY A 60 -0.14 -6.63 -18.71
N ILE A 61 -0.36 -7.24 -17.54
CA ILE A 61 -0.92 -6.57 -16.35
C ILE A 61 -0.10 -6.89 -15.10
N THR A 62 0.03 -5.92 -14.21
CA THR A 62 0.64 -6.11 -12.89
C THR A 62 -0.28 -6.94 -12.00
N ILE A 63 0.24 -8.01 -11.43
CA ILE A 63 -0.47 -8.94 -10.53
C ILE A 63 -0.03 -8.71 -9.07
N ASN A 64 1.29 -8.68 -8.86
CA ASN A 64 1.88 -8.46 -7.55
C ASN A 64 2.39 -7.03 -7.43
N THR A 65 2.49 -6.55 -6.18
CA THR A 65 3.17 -5.27 -5.92
C THR A 65 4.65 -5.39 -6.26
N ALA A 66 5.17 -4.46 -7.05
CA ALA A 66 6.59 -4.36 -7.32
C ALA A 66 7.19 -3.19 -6.53
N HIS A 67 8.36 -3.41 -5.93
CA HIS A 67 9.08 -2.39 -5.18
C HIS A 67 10.27 -1.89 -5.98
N VAL A 68 10.31 -0.59 -6.24
CA VAL A 68 11.35 0.08 -7.01
C VAL A 68 11.97 1.19 -6.16
N GLU A 69 13.29 1.31 -6.20
CA GLU A 69 14.08 2.33 -5.51
C GLU A 69 14.47 3.43 -6.48
N TYR A 70 14.33 4.68 -6.08
CA TYR A 70 14.92 5.83 -6.77
C TYR A 70 15.09 7.03 -5.84
N SER A 71 15.82 8.04 -6.30
CA SER A 71 16.05 9.28 -5.55
C SER A 71 15.81 10.50 -6.43
N THR A 72 15.28 11.56 -5.81
CA THR A 72 15.38 12.94 -6.33
C THR A 72 16.58 13.64 -5.71
N ALA A 73 16.77 14.91 -6.00
CA ALA A 73 17.78 15.72 -5.31
C ALA A 73 17.54 15.78 -3.80
N ASN A 74 16.27 15.77 -3.37
CA ASN A 74 15.84 16.06 -2.00
C ASN A 74 15.53 14.81 -1.17
N ARG A 75 15.07 13.71 -1.80
CA ARG A 75 14.49 12.56 -1.11
C ARG A 75 14.90 11.24 -1.73
N HIS A 76 14.84 10.19 -0.91
CA HIS A 76 14.92 8.79 -1.34
C HIS A 76 13.53 8.16 -1.29
N TYR A 77 13.17 7.40 -2.31
CA TYR A 77 11.86 6.79 -2.46
C TYR A 77 11.92 5.27 -2.57
N ALA A 78 11.08 4.60 -1.77
CA ALA A 78 10.61 3.26 -2.07
C ALA A 78 9.27 3.40 -2.80
N HIS A 79 9.21 2.98 -4.05
CA HIS A 79 8.01 3.08 -4.88
C HIS A 79 7.34 1.71 -4.99
N VAL A 80 6.06 1.66 -4.66
CA VAL A 80 5.21 0.47 -4.76
C VAL A 80 4.34 0.59 -6.00
N ASP A 81 4.65 -0.17 -7.04
CA ASP A 81 3.78 -0.28 -8.21
C ASP A 81 2.64 -1.25 -7.91
N CYS A 82 1.39 -0.75 -7.89
CA CYS A 82 0.22 -1.52 -7.51
C CYS A 82 -0.53 -2.06 -8.71
N PRO A 83 -1.08 -3.30 -8.60
CA PRO A 83 -1.97 -3.82 -9.64
C PRO A 83 -3.20 -2.95 -9.81
N GLY A 84 -3.68 -2.84 -11.06
CA GLY A 84 -4.88 -2.06 -11.40
C GLY A 84 -6.14 -2.89 -11.54
N HIS A 85 -6.02 -4.22 -11.72
CA HIS A 85 -7.14 -5.10 -11.99
C HIS A 85 -7.91 -5.49 -10.71
N ALA A 86 -9.25 -5.55 -10.80
CA ALA A 86 -10.13 -5.84 -9.67
C ALA A 86 -9.82 -7.15 -8.94
N ASP A 87 -9.36 -8.18 -9.66
CA ASP A 87 -9.02 -9.48 -9.06
C ASP A 87 -7.83 -9.40 -8.09
N TYR A 88 -6.97 -8.38 -8.23
CA TYR A 88 -5.74 -8.20 -7.45
C TYR A 88 -5.82 -7.09 -6.41
N VAL A 89 -7.02 -6.61 -6.10
CA VAL A 89 -7.25 -5.54 -5.09
C VAL A 89 -6.64 -5.89 -3.73
N LYS A 90 -6.57 -7.16 -3.36
CA LYS A 90 -5.86 -7.59 -2.14
C LYS A 90 -4.39 -7.14 -2.13
N ASN A 91 -3.69 -7.30 -3.24
CA ASN A 91 -2.31 -6.87 -3.38
C ASN A 91 -2.20 -5.34 -3.39
N MET A 92 -3.16 -4.67 -4.06
CA MET A 92 -3.27 -3.19 -4.04
C MET A 92 -3.45 -2.65 -2.62
N VAL A 93 -4.38 -3.22 -1.83
CA VAL A 93 -4.61 -2.80 -0.42
C VAL A 93 -3.36 -2.98 0.42
N THR A 94 -2.65 -4.10 0.25
CA THR A 94 -1.39 -4.35 0.97
C THR A 94 -0.30 -3.35 0.59
N GLY A 95 -0.17 -3.05 -0.70
CA GLY A 95 0.77 -2.04 -1.19
C GLY A 95 0.41 -0.64 -0.69
N ALA A 96 -0.86 -0.24 -0.80
CA ALA A 96 -1.34 1.06 -0.35
C ALA A 96 -1.14 1.29 1.16
N ALA A 97 -1.28 0.25 1.98
CA ALA A 97 -1.04 0.34 3.43
C ALA A 97 0.43 0.67 3.79
N GLN A 98 1.34 0.52 2.85
CA GLN A 98 2.76 0.84 3.04
C GLN A 98 3.12 2.27 2.62
N MET A 99 2.22 3.00 1.95
CA MET A 99 2.52 4.29 1.34
C MET A 99 2.42 5.45 2.34
N ASP A 100 3.34 6.39 2.24
CA ASP A 100 3.30 7.70 2.88
C ASP A 100 2.57 8.72 2.00
N GLY A 101 2.40 8.42 0.71
CA GLY A 101 1.63 9.14 -0.28
C GLY A 101 1.48 8.31 -1.54
N ALA A 102 0.56 8.67 -2.45
CA ALA A 102 0.38 7.95 -3.70
C ALA A 102 0.20 8.87 -4.91
N ILE A 103 0.57 8.36 -6.08
CA ILE A 103 0.31 8.96 -7.38
C ILE A 103 -0.90 8.25 -7.99
N ILE A 104 -2.00 8.98 -8.16
CA ILE A 104 -3.17 8.51 -8.90
C ILE A 104 -2.89 8.67 -10.39
N VAL A 105 -2.90 7.58 -11.14
CA VAL A 105 -2.71 7.60 -12.60
C VAL A 105 -4.06 7.46 -13.29
N VAL A 106 -4.44 8.48 -14.05
CA VAL A 106 -5.69 8.53 -14.82
C VAL A 106 -5.35 8.78 -16.28
N ALA A 107 -5.82 7.93 -17.19
CA ALA A 107 -5.66 8.19 -18.63
C ALA A 107 -6.61 9.31 -19.06
N ALA A 108 -6.08 10.33 -19.73
CA ALA A 108 -6.87 11.46 -20.25
C ALA A 108 -7.92 11.02 -21.29
N THR A 109 -7.67 9.89 -21.96
CA THR A 109 -8.60 9.30 -22.94
C THR A 109 -9.86 8.69 -22.32
N ASP A 110 -9.76 8.23 -21.05
CA ASP A 110 -10.80 7.40 -20.42
C ASP A 110 -11.43 8.08 -19.20
N GLY A 111 -10.73 9.05 -18.61
CA GLY A 111 -11.12 9.67 -17.35
C GLY A 111 -11.07 8.71 -16.14
N PRO A 112 -11.69 9.08 -15.00
CA PRO A 112 -11.70 8.24 -13.81
C PRO A 112 -12.63 7.03 -13.97
N MET A 113 -12.05 5.85 -14.08
CA MET A 113 -12.71 4.56 -14.29
C MET A 113 -13.07 3.87 -12.95
N PRO A 114 -13.86 2.78 -12.94
CA PRO A 114 -14.31 2.15 -11.69
C PRO A 114 -13.21 1.78 -10.70
N GLN A 115 -12.07 1.21 -11.15
CA GLN A 115 -10.96 0.91 -10.26
C GLN A 115 -10.24 2.17 -9.75
N THR A 116 -10.26 3.28 -10.49
CA THR A 116 -9.75 4.57 -9.99
C THR A 116 -10.53 4.98 -8.74
N ARG A 117 -11.85 4.88 -8.79
CA ARG A 117 -12.75 5.16 -7.65
C ARG A 117 -12.48 4.25 -6.46
N GLU A 118 -12.40 2.94 -6.72
CA GLU A 118 -12.10 1.94 -5.68
C GLU A 118 -10.72 2.17 -5.04
N HIS A 119 -9.69 2.51 -5.84
CA HIS A 119 -8.34 2.74 -5.34
C HIS A 119 -8.23 4.00 -4.49
N ILE A 120 -8.93 5.09 -4.84
CA ILE A 120 -8.97 6.30 -4.01
C ILE A 120 -9.66 6.01 -2.68
N LEU A 121 -10.81 5.33 -2.72
CA LEU A 121 -11.53 4.88 -1.52
C LEU A 121 -10.63 4.03 -0.62
N LEU A 122 -9.96 3.02 -1.17
CA LEU A 122 -9.08 2.14 -0.41
C LEU A 122 -7.87 2.88 0.15
N ALA A 123 -7.24 3.77 -0.62
CA ALA A 123 -6.16 4.62 -0.13
C ALA A 123 -6.60 5.44 1.09
N ARG A 124 -7.81 6.03 1.04
CA ARG A 124 -8.38 6.75 2.18
C ARG A 124 -8.56 5.84 3.42
N GLN A 125 -9.07 4.62 3.19
CA GLN A 125 -9.36 3.66 4.27
C GLN A 125 -8.09 3.11 4.95
N VAL A 126 -7.05 2.80 4.17
CA VAL A 126 -5.78 2.34 4.73
C VAL A 126 -4.93 3.48 5.30
N GLY A 127 -5.37 4.73 5.11
CA GLY A 127 -4.77 5.90 5.74
C GLY A 127 -3.63 6.53 4.95
N VAL A 128 -3.60 6.41 3.61
CA VAL A 128 -2.70 7.19 2.76
C VAL A 128 -3.01 8.68 2.95
N PRO A 129 -2.07 9.48 3.47
CA PRO A 129 -2.40 10.84 3.90
C PRO A 129 -2.49 11.86 2.76
N SER A 130 -1.75 11.64 1.67
CA SER A 130 -1.61 12.62 0.57
C SER A 130 -1.56 11.94 -0.78
N LEU A 131 -2.16 12.59 -1.77
CA LEU A 131 -2.22 12.12 -3.16
C LEU A 131 -1.68 13.19 -4.10
N VAL A 132 -1.08 12.76 -5.22
CA VAL A 132 -0.76 13.59 -6.39
C VAL A 132 -1.38 12.91 -7.60
N VAL A 133 -1.87 13.65 -8.56
CA VAL A 133 -2.48 13.10 -9.77
C VAL A 133 -1.53 13.23 -10.97
N PHE A 134 -1.35 12.15 -11.69
CA PHE A 134 -0.75 12.17 -13.02
C PHE A 134 -1.80 11.81 -14.08
N MET A 135 -2.23 12.82 -14.84
CA MET A 135 -3.10 12.63 -15.99
C MET A 135 -2.24 12.17 -17.17
N ASN A 136 -2.30 10.87 -17.45
CA ASN A 136 -1.47 10.20 -18.45
C ASN A 136 -2.12 10.19 -19.83
N LYS A 137 -1.35 9.86 -20.87
CA LYS A 137 -1.79 9.74 -22.28
C LYS A 137 -2.33 11.05 -22.85
N VAL A 138 -1.88 12.19 -22.36
CA VAL A 138 -2.28 13.51 -22.88
C VAL A 138 -1.85 13.72 -24.34
N ASP A 139 -0.81 13.02 -24.77
CA ASP A 139 -0.34 12.97 -26.17
C ASP A 139 -1.35 12.36 -27.14
N MET A 140 -2.39 11.68 -26.65
CA MET A 140 -3.46 11.06 -27.45
C MET A 140 -4.75 11.91 -27.50
N VAL A 141 -4.76 13.07 -26.86
CA VAL A 141 -5.93 13.96 -26.77
C VAL A 141 -5.59 15.32 -27.37
N ASP A 142 -6.25 15.65 -28.44
CA ASP A 142 -6.05 16.94 -29.18
C ASP A 142 -6.96 18.05 -28.64
N ASP A 143 -8.03 17.70 -27.91
CA ASP A 143 -9.03 18.64 -27.41
C ASP A 143 -8.69 19.12 -25.98
N PRO A 144 -8.33 20.39 -25.77
CA PRO A 144 -8.05 20.94 -24.47
C PRO A 144 -9.26 20.92 -23.52
N GLU A 145 -10.49 21.08 -24.04
CA GLU A 145 -11.71 21.08 -23.22
C GLU A 145 -11.94 19.70 -22.58
N LEU A 146 -11.58 18.63 -23.29
CA LEU A 146 -11.64 17.26 -22.75
C LEU A 146 -10.64 17.08 -21.59
N LEU A 147 -9.44 17.65 -21.70
CA LEU A 147 -8.44 17.59 -20.61
C LEU A 147 -8.94 18.32 -19.36
N GLU A 148 -9.54 19.50 -19.54
CA GLU A 148 -10.12 20.26 -18.43
C GLU A 148 -11.28 19.50 -17.77
N LEU A 149 -12.13 18.86 -18.56
CA LEU A 149 -13.25 18.05 -18.07
C LEU A 149 -12.76 16.86 -17.23
N VAL A 150 -11.77 16.11 -17.72
CA VAL A 150 -11.19 14.97 -17.01
C VAL A 150 -10.54 15.43 -15.70
N GLU A 151 -9.81 16.55 -15.70
CA GLU A 151 -9.23 17.11 -14.48
C GLU A 151 -10.32 17.47 -13.47
N MET A 152 -11.40 18.11 -13.89
CA MET A 152 -12.53 18.46 -13.04
C MET A 152 -13.18 17.21 -12.43
N GLU A 153 -13.44 16.17 -13.21
CA GLU A 153 -14.00 14.90 -12.73
C GLU A 153 -13.09 14.22 -11.68
N VAL A 154 -11.77 14.26 -11.88
CA VAL A 154 -10.81 13.71 -10.92
C VAL A 154 -10.83 14.51 -9.62
N ARG A 155 -10.86 15.85 -9.68
CA ARG A 155 -10.94 16.72 -8.49
C ARG A 155 -12.22 16.52 -7.70
N GLU A 156 -13.36 16.42 -8.39
CA GLU A 156 -14.66 16.11 -7.76
C GLU A 156 -14.64 14.74 -7.09
N LEU A 157 -14.05 13.74 -7.74
CA LEU A 157 -13.91 12.39 -7.18
C LEU A 157 -13.03 12.36 -5.94
N LEU A 158 -11.91 13.08 -5.94
CA LEU A 158 -11.02 13.20 -4.78
C LEU A 158 -11.74 13.89 -3.61
N SER A 159 -12.46 14.97 -3.88
CA SER A 159 -13.26 15.69 -2.89
C SER A 159 -14.38 14.83 -2.31
N PHE A 160 -15.03 14.01 -3.14
CA PHE A 160 -16.06 13.05 -2.70
C PHE A 160 -15.50 12.02 -1.69
N TYR A 161 -14.24 11.59 -1.84
CA TYR A 161 -13.58 10.70 -0.90
C TYR A 161 -12.77 11.44 0.19
N GLU A 162 -13.12 12.70 0.44
CA GLU A 162 -12.55 13.52 1.52
C GLU A 162 -11.04 13.79 1.39
N PHE A 163 -10.50 13.80 0.18
CA PHE A 163 -9.20 14.39 -0.10
C PHE A 163 -9.38 15.86 -0.55
N PRO A 164 -8.40 16.75 -0.35
CA PRO A 164 -8.51 18.16 -0.75
C PRO A 164 -8.37 18.31 -2.27
N GLY A 165 -9.40 17.88 -3.03
CA GLY A 165 -9.36 17.75 -4.49
C GLY A 165 -8.94 19.02 -5.23
N ASP A 166 -9.31 20.21 -4.72
CA ASP A 166 -8.96 21.50 -5.34
C ASP A 166 -7.46 21.84 -5.18
N ASP A 167 -6.84 21.39 -4.07
CA ASP A 167 -5.45 21.71 -3.73
C ASP A 167 -4.44 20.67 -4.23
N ILE A 168 -4.92 19.48 -4.63
CA ILE A 168 -4.06 18.38 -5.09
C ILE A 168 -3.40 18.72 -6.42
N PRO A 169 -2.06 18.62 -6.55
CA PRO A 169 -1.38 18.80 -7.82
C PRO A 169 -1.85 17.79 -8.87
N VAL A 170 -2.21 18.28 -10.07
CA VAL A 170 -2.55 17.48 -11.24
C VAL A 170 -1.53 17.79 -12.33
N ILE A 171 -0.71 16.82 -12.67
CA ILE A 171 0.30 16.95 -13.71
C ILE A 171 -0.18 16.21 -14.96
N GLN A 172 -0.27 16.94 -16.06
CA GLN A 172 -0.66 16.41 -17.37
C GLN A 172 0.57 15.99 -18.15
N GLY A 173 0.61 14.71 -18.60
CA GLY A 173 1.79 14.18 -19.27
C GLY A 173 1.56 12.91 -20.08
N SER A 174 2.66 12.40 -20.64
CA SER A 174 2.73 11.10 -21.29
C SER A 174 3.86 10.29 -20.70
N ALA A 175 3.51 9.24 -19.96
CA ALA A 175 4.50 8.33 -19.39
C ALA A 175 5.32 7.62 -20.47
N LEU A 176 4.68 7.19 -21.55
CA LEU A 176 5.36 6.57 -22.71
C LEU A 176 6.29 7.55 -23.43
N GLY A 177 5.83 8.79 -23.65
CA GLY A 177 6.65 9.84 -24.22
C GLY A 177 7.87 10.17 -23.38
N GLY A 178 7.70 10.28 -22.05
CA GLY A 178 8.80 10.44 -21.10
C GLY A 178 9.78 9.26 -21.10
N LEU A 179 9.26 8.02 -21.12
CA LEU A 179 10.05 6.81 -21.23
C LEU A 179 10.87 6.76 -22.54
N ASN A 180 10.33 7.27 -23.62
CA ASN A 180 11.01 7.35 -24.92
C ASN A 180 12.01 8.52 -25.03
N GLY A 181 12.08 9.40 -24.03
CA GLY A 181 13.04 10.51 -23.99
C GLY A 181 12.58 11.76 -24.73
N ASP A 182 11.27 11.92 -25.02
CA ASP A 182 10.73 13.18 -25.54
C ASP A 182 10.88 14.28 -24.49
N ALA A 183 11.60 15.35 -24.84
CA ALA A 183 11.98 16.43 -23.93
C ALA A 183 10.76 17.10 -23.25
N LYS A 184 9.63 17.24 -23.97
CA LYS A 184 8.39 17.78 -23.41
C LYS A 184 7.88 16.92 -22.26
N TRP A 185 7.84 15.60 -22.49
CA TRP A 185 7.27 14.66 -21.55
C TRP A 185 8.25 14.30 -20.41
N VAL A 186 9.55 14.29 -20.68
CA VAL A 186 10.60 14.23 -19.65
C VAL A 186 10.44 15.39 -18.68
N GLY A 187 10.22 16.63 -19.17
CA GLY A 187 9.92 17.78 -18.31
C GLY A 187 8.70 17.58 -17.42
N LYS A 188 7.64 16.94 -17.93
CA LYS A 188 6.43 16.63 -17.14
C LYS A 188 6.65 15.55 -16.09
N ILE A 189 7.50 14.56 -16.34
CA ILE A 189 7.91 13.60 -15.32
C ILE A 189 8.72 14.28 -14.19
N MET A 190 9.62 15.21 -14.53
CA MET A 190 10.34 15.98 -13.51
C MET A 190 9.39 16.87 -12.70
N GLU A 191 8.44 17.55 -13.35
CA GLU A 191 7.39 18.35 -12.69
C GLU A 191 6.54 17.49 -11.71
N LEU A 192 6.22 16.25 -12.10
CA LEU A 192 5.56 15.29 -11.21
C LEU A 192 6.42 15.01 -9.97
N MET A 193 7.71 14.77 -10.14
CA MET A 193 8.58 14.47 -9.00
C MET A 193 8.80 15.68 -8.10
N ASP A 194 8.84 16.90 -8.66
CA ASP A 194 8.88 18.15 -7.89
C ASP A 194 7.57 18.36 -7.09
N ALA A 195 6.42 18.02 -7.68
CA ALA A 195 5.15 18.05 -6.98
C ALA A 195 5.10 17.01 -5.84
N VAL A 196 5.59 15.79 -6.07
CA VAL A 196 5.70 14.75 -5.04
C VAL A 196 6.64 15.19 -3.90
N ASP A 197 7.80 15.76 -4.24
CA ASP A 197 8.76 16.27 -3.26
C ASP A 197 8.19 17.40 -2.37
N SER A 198 7.38 18.26 -2.95
CA SER A 198 6.86 19.44 -2.26
C SER A 198 5.53 19.22 -1.55
N TYR A 199 4.61 18.47 -2.16
CA TYR A 199 3.24 18.33 -1.68
C TYR A 199 3.07 17.17 -0.68
N ILE A 200 3.76 16.04 -0.87
CA ILE A 200 3.66 14.91 0.07
C ILE A 200 4.54 15.19 1.28
N PRO A 201 3.96 15.30 2.49
CA PRO A 201 4.75 15.60 3.69
C PRO A 201 5.59 14.39 4.12
N ILE A 202 6.71 14.63 4.76
CA ILE A 202 7.47 13.59 5.45
C ILE A 202 6.67 13.23 6.71
N PRO A 203 6.16 11.98 6.84
CA PRO A 203 5.36 11.62 8.00
C PRO A 203 6.22 11.51 9.26
N PRO A 204 5.65 11.76 10.43
CA PRO A 204 6.33 11.49 11.70
C PRO A 204 6.60 9.97 11.80
N ARG A 205 7.81 9.61 12.18
CA ARG A 205 8.21 8.22 12.38
C ARG A 205 8.08 7.83 13.85
N LEU A 206 7.31 6.77 14.13
CA LEU A 206 7.04 6.28 15.50
C LEU A 206 8.20 5.41 16.01
N THR A 207 9.40 5.98 16.09
CA THR A 207 10.63 5.24 16.45
C THR A 207 10.72 4.89 17.93
N ASP A 208 10.05 5.65 18.81
CA ASP A 208 10.10 5.46 20.27
C ASP A 208 9.18 4.32 20.76
N LEU A 209 8.32 3.79 19.89
CA LEU A 209 7.43 2.68 20.22
C LEU A 209 8.13 1.33 20.06
N PRO A 210 7.62 0.25 20.70
CA PRO A 210 8.13 -1.09 20.48
C PRO A 210 8.05 -1.50 19.01
N PHE A 211 9.12 -2.10 18.48
CA PHE A 211 9.22 -2.54 17.09
C PHE A 211 8.05 -3.41 16.66
N LEU A 212 7.51 -3.14 15.46
CA LEU A 212 6.50 -3.93 14.79
C LEU A 212 6.62 -3.79 13.28
N MET A 213 6.65 -4.93 12.58
CA MET A 213 6.66 -5.04 11.13
C MET A 213 5.65 -6.11 10.66
N PRO A 214 4.59 -5.76 9.94
CA PRO A 214 3.74 -6.73 9.25
C PRO A 214 4.53 -7.45 8.14
N VAL A 215 4.36 -8.76 8.04
CA VAL A 215 5.00 -9.58 6.99
C VAL A 215 4.22 -9.44 5.69
N GLU A 216 4.90 -8.99 4.65
CA GLU A 216 4.37 -8.88 3.29
C GLU A 216 4.72 -10.11 2.45
N ASP A 217 6.00 -10.51 2.44
CA ASP A 217 6.47 -11.68 1.71
C ASP A 217 7.61 -12.38 2.46
N VAL A 218 7.88 -13.64 2.07
CA VAL A 218 8.89 -14.48 2.71
C VAL A 218 9.72 -15.20 1.66
N PHE A 219 11.03 -15.02 1.73
CA PHE A 219 11.98 -15.64 0.83
C PHE A 219 12.95 -16.55 1.57
N SER A 220 13.41 -17.60 0.90
CA SER A 220 14.55 -18.39 1.35
C SER A 220 15.78 -18.06 0.50
N ILE A 221 16.86 -17.66 1.14
CA ILE A 221 18.12 -17.38 0.48
C ILE A 221 19.13 -18.46 0.82
N THR A 222 19.60 -19.19 -0.18
CA THR A 222 20.57 -20.28 -0.02
C THR A 222 21.81 -19.78 0.74
N GLY A 223 22.16 -20.44 1.84
CA GLY A 223 23.31 -20.10 2.70
C GLY A 223 23.10 -18.92 3.63
N ARG A 224 21.92 -18.26 3.62
CA ARG A 224 21.61 -17.11 4.50
C ARG A 224 20.37 -17.32 5.38
N GLY A 225 19.46 -18.22 5.00
CA GLY A 225 18.25 -18.53 5.72
C GLY A 225 17.00 -17.83 5.20
N THR A 226 16.02 -17.67 6.07
CA THR A 226 14.73 -17.06 5.76
C THR A 226 14.79 -15.54 5.91
N VAL A 227 14.24 -14.83 4.93
CA VAL A 227 14.08 -13.39 4.91
C VAL A 227 12.60 -13.08 4.86
N ALA A 228 12.09 -12.33 5.84
CA ALA A 228 10.74 -11.78 5.83
C ALA A 228 10.81 -10.30 5.45
N THR A 229 10.00 -9.89 4.49
CA THR A 229 9.92 -8.49 4.05
C THR A 229 8.67 -7.81 4.55
N GLY A 230 8.75 -6.50 4.71
CA GLY A 230 7.64 -5.65 5.09
C GLY A 230 8.10 -4.22 5.38
N ARG A 231 7.11 -3.33 5.55
CA ARG A 231 7.35 -1.99 6.06
C ARG A 231 7.35 -2.02 7.58
N ILE A 232 8.35 -1.41 8.22
CA ILE A 232 8.35 -1.22 9.66
C ILE A 232 7.25 -0.19 10.00
N GLU A 233 6.25 -0.64 10.74
CA GLU A 233 5.11 0.21 11.14
C GLU A 233 5.52 1.16 12.27
N ARG A 234 6.32 0.67 13.22
CA ARG A 234 6.83 1.44 14.36
C ARG A 234 8.10 0.83 14.96
N GLY A 235 8.81 1.63 15.74
CA GLY A 235 10.01 1.23 16.46
C GLY A 235 11.26 1.17 15.60
N VAL A 236 12.30 0.61 16.19
CA VAL A 236 13.63 0.40 15.60
C VAL A 236 14.03 -1.05 15.79
N ILE A 237 14.74 -1.63 14.81
CA ILE A 237 15.28 -2.99 14.84
C ILE A 237 16.74 -3.00 14.45
N ASN A 238 17.57 -3.69 15.22
CA ASN A 238 19.00 -3.86 14.95
C ASN A 238 19.32 -5.33 14.64
N SER A 239 20.42 -5.56 13.97
CA SER A 239 20.99 -6.91 13.91
C SER A 239 21.38 -7.37 15.31
N GLY A 240 20.95 -8.58 15.71
CA GLY A 240 21.12 -9.13 17.05
C GLY A 240 19.89 -9.03 17.95
N ASP A 241 18.88 -8.22 17.57
CA ASP A 241 17.68 -8.06 18.37
C ASP A 241 16.81 -9.32 18.36
N PRO A 242 16.28 -9.73 19.55
CA PRO A 242 15.29 -10.80 19.64
C PRO A 242 13.92 -10.30 19.15
N VAL A 243 13.20 -11.17 18.45
CA VAL A 243 11.85 -10.88 17.92
C VAL A 243 10.90 -12.04 18.16
N GLU A 244 9.61 -11.74 18.21
CA GLU A 244 8.51 -12.69 18.14
C GLU A 244 7.78 -12.56 16.81
N ILE A 245 7.30 -13.69 16.29
CA ILE A 245 6.51 -13.78 15.05
C ILE A 245 5.14 -14.31 15.44
N LEU A 246 4.09 -13.53 15.17
CA LEU A 246 2.76 -13.74 15.73
C LEU A 246 1.67 -13.65 14.65
N GLY A 247 0.55 -14.31 14.92
CA GLY A 247 -0.69 -14.12 14.15
C GLY A 247 -1.04 -15.28 13.24
N MET A 248 -2.17 -15.14 12.53
CA MET A 248 -2.73 -16.11 11.60
C MET A 248 -3.04 -17.49 12.22
N GLY A 249 -3.29 -17.55 13.54
CA GLY A 249 -3.60 -18.78 14.28
C GLY A 249 -2.44 -19.75 14.41
N ALA A 250 -1.22 -19.34 14.08
CA ALA A 250 -0.01 -20.14 14.26
C ALA A 250 0.53 -20.01 15.71
N GLU A 251 1.38 -20.96 16.11
CA GLU A 251 2.14 -20.83 17.36
C GLU A 251 3.07 -19.63 17.30
N ASN A 252 3.28 -18.99 18.46
CA ASN A 252 4.21 -17.87 18.57
C ASN A 252 5.64 -18.37 18.40
N LEU A 253 6.34 -17.83 17.42
CA LEU A 253 7.73 -18.19 17.15
C LEU A 253 8.66 -17.12 17.71
N LYS A 254 9.82 -17.55 18.19
CA LYS A 254 10.90 -16.66 18.64
C LYS A 254 12.09 -16.78 17.71
N SER A 255 12.68 -15.65 17.37
CA SER A 255 13.86 -15.58 16.51
C SER A 255 14.78 -14.45 16.91
N THR A 256 15.91 -14.37 16.25
CA THR A 256 16.85 -13.25 16.33
C THR A 256 17.08 -12.72 14.93
N VAL A 257 17.02 -11.41 14.75
CA VAL A 257 17.37 -10.75 13.49
C VAL A 257 18.89 -10.84 13.30
N THR A 258 19.34 -11.44 12.20
CA THR A 258 20.77 -11.57 11.87
C THR A 258 21.25 -10.55 10.86
N GLY A 259 20.35 -9.79 10.28
CA GLY A 259 20.66 -8.70 9.36
C GLY A 259 19.41 -7.97 8.91
N VAL A 260 19.58 -6.71 8.59
CA VAL A 260 18.54 -5.81 8.06
C VAL A 260 19.00 -5.33 6.69
N GLU A 261 18.15 -5.47 5.68
CA GLU A 261 18.48 -5.08 4.30
C GLU A 261 17.33 -4.29 3.69
N MET A 262 17.66 -3.30 2.85
CA MET A 262 16.71 -2.57 2.02
C MET A 262 17.28 -2.47 0.61
N PHE A 263 16.51 -2.85 -0.43
CA PHE A 263 16.94 -2.87 -1.83
C PHE A 263 18.31 -3.56 -2.04
N ARG A 264 18.53 -4.70 -1.36
CA ARG A 264 19.77 -5.50 -1.39
C ARG A 264 21.00 -4.81 -0.76
N LYS A 265 20.84 -3.62 -0.17
CA LYS A 265 21.86 -2.91 0.61
C LYS A 265 21.74 -3.25 2.09
N ILE A 266 22.84 -3.26 2.81
CA ILE A 266 22.85 -3.53 4.26
C ILE A 266 22.51 -2.25 5.02
N LEU A 267 21.61 -2.36 6.01
CA LEU A 267 21.35 -1.31 6.98
C LEU A 267 21.98 -1.66 8.32
N ASP A 268 22.49 -0.65 9.03
CA ASP A 268 22.94 -0.81 10.43
C ASP A 268 21.75 -1.10 11.35
N TYR A 269 20.61 -0.46 11.08
CA TYR A 269 19.33 -0.65 11.77
C TYR A 269 18.18 -0.33 10.79
N GLY A 270 16.98 -0.87 11.08
CA GLY A 270 15.75 -0.48 10.43
C GLY A 270 14.89 0.35 11.38
N GLU A 271 14.18 1.34 10.87
CA GLU A 271 13.28 2.19 11.65
C GLU A 271 11.90 2.34 11.02
N ALA A 272 10.94 2.84 11.80
CA ALA A 272 9.58 3.09 11.33
C ALA A 272 9.57 3.81 9.98
N GLY A 273 8.88 3.23 9.01
CA GLY A 273 8.80 3.71 7.63
C GLY A 273 9.72 3.01 6.64
N ASP A 274 10.75 2.30 7.08
CA ASP A 274 11.63 1.56 6.17
C ASP A 274 10.94 0.31 5.62
N ASN A 275 11.11 0.04 4.32
CA ASN A 275 10.74 -1.24 3.69
C ASN A 275 11.95 -2.16 3.72
N VAL A 276 11.93 -3.13 4.63
CA VAL A 276 13.12 -3.96 4.90
C VAL A 276 12.87 -5.45 4.69
N GLY A 277 13.95 -6.16 4.42
CA GLY A 277 14.05 -7.60 4.58
C GLY A 277 14.81 -7.92 5.87
N LEU A 278 14.17 -8.63 6.79
CA LEU A 278 14.79 -9.12 8.02
C LEU A 278 15.27 -10.56 7.83
N LEU A 279 16.56 -10.79 8.02
CA LEU A 279 17.13 -12.13 8.06
C LEU A 279 16.88 -12.72 9.44
N LEU A 280 16.24 -13.89 9.49
CA LEU A 280 15.78 -14.53 10.72
C LEU A 280 16.56 -15.81 10.99
N ARG A 281 16.98 -15.99 12.25
CA ARG A 281 17.74 -17.17 12.68
C ARG A 281 16.79 -18.31 13.05
N GLY A 282 17.07 -19.53 12.51
CA GLY A 282 16.38 -20.76 12.92
C GLY A 282 14.90 -20.81 12.56
N ILE A 283 14.47 -20.05 11.57
CA ILE A 283 13.09 -20.02 11.05
C ILE A 283 13.13 -20.52 9.60
N GLU A 284 12.25 -21.44 9.26
CA GLU A 284 12.06 -21.89 7.89
C GLU A 284 11.00 -21.04 7.17
N LYS A 285 11.07 -21.02 5.83
CA LYS A 285 10.11 -20.26 5.01
C LYS A 285 8.66 -20.71 5.27
N THR A 286 8.45 -21.99 5.60
CA THR A 286 7.14 -22.57 5.88
C THR A 286 6.52 -22.14 7.21
N ASP A 287 7.34 -21.65 8.13
CA ASP A 287 6.91 -21.23 9.47
C ASP A 287 6.30 -19.85 9.49
N ILE A 288 6.67 -19.02 8.50
CA ILE A 288 6.21 -17.63 8.35
C ILE A 288 5.38 -17.49 7.08
N ARG A 289 4.35 -16.67 7.18
CA ARG A 289 3.53 -16.31 6.01
C ARG A 289 3.07 -14.86 6.09
N ARG A 290 2.70 -14.32 4.95
CA ARG A 290 2.04 -13.02 4.83
C ARG A 290 0.88 -12.90 5.81
N GLY A 291 0.76 -11.75 6.47
CA GLY A 291 -0.26 -11.45 7.46
C GLY A 291 0.14 -11.71 8.91
N MET A 292 1.23 -12.42 9.13
CA MET A 292 1.88 -12.43 10.45
C MET A 292 2.56 -11.09 10.71
N VAL A 293 2.92 -10.83 11.97
CA VAL A 293 3.75 -9.69 12.35
C VAL A 293 5.03 -10.16 13.03
N ILE A 294 6.11 -9.42 12.80
CA ILE A 294 7.35 -9.54 13.53
C ILE A 294 7.41 -8.36 14.49
N CYS A 295 7.58 -8.61 15.78
CA CYS A 295 7.54 -7.57 16.80
C CYS A 295 8.55 -7.79 17.91
N LYS A 296 8.74 -6.75 18.73
CA LYS A 296 9.48 -6.88 19.98
C LYS A 296 8.78 -7.89 20.89
N PRO A 297 9.51 -8.84 21.52
CA PRO A 297 8.90 -9.85 22.37
C PRO A 297 7.97 -9.26 23.44
N GLY A 298 6.75 -9.81 23.52
CA GLY A 298 5.73 -9.41 24.50
C GLY A 298 5.07 -8.05 24.25
N SER A 299 5.32 -7.40 23.10
CA SER A 299 4.76 -6.07 22.82
C SER A 299 3.38 -6.10 22.13
N VAL A 300 3.00 -7.20 21.54
CA VAL A 300 1.73 -7.39 20.83
C VAL A 300 1.17 -8.77 21.13
N THR A 301 -0.16 -8.90 21.12
CA THR A 301 -0.86 -10.17 21.31
C THR A 301 -1.82 -10.43 20.13
N PRO A 302 -1.94 -11.67 19.64
CA PRO A 302 -2.97 -12.03 18.67
C PRO A 302 -4.34 -12.14 19.34
N HIS A 303 -5.39 -11.66 18.67
CA HIS A 303 -6.77 -11.63 19.14
C HIS A 303 -7.75 -12.12 18.07
N THR A 304 -8.88 -12.67 18.51
CA THR A 304 -9.98 -13.13 17.65
C THR A 304 -11.24 -12.30 17.81
N ASP A 305 -11.50 -11.78 19.02
CA ASP A 305 -12.77 -11.15 19.36
C ASP A 305 -12.55 -9.68 19.73
N PHE A 306 -13.27 -8.78 19.06
CA PHE A 306 -13.15 -7.35 19.26
C PHE A 306 -14.45 -6.60 18.98
N LYS A 307 -14.56 -5.37 19.49
CA LYS A 307 -15.57 -4.39 19.05
C LYS A 307 -14.95 -3.39 18.09
N ALA A 308 -15.75 -2.92 17.18
CA ALA A 308 -15.34 -1.92 16.20
C ALA A 308 -16.47 -0.96 15.88
N GLU A 309 -16.12 0.27 15.56
CA GLU A 309 -16.98 1.19 14.83
C GLU A 309 -16.72 1.02 13.35
N ILE A 310 -17.79 0.84 12.57
CA ILE A 310 -17.70 0.68 11.13
C ILE A 310 -18.63 1.65 10.42
N TYR A 311 -18.21 2.07 9.23
CA TYR A 311 -19.06 2.71 8.23
C TYR A 311 -19.33 1.71 7.11
N VAL A 312 -20.60 1.53 6.76
CA VAL A 312 -21.04 0.66 5.67
C VAL A 312 -21.22 1.48 4.41
N LEU A 313 -20.40 1.23 3.39
CA LEU A 313 -20.42 1.97 2.14
C LEU A 313 -21.78 1.85 1.45
N SER A 314 -22.32 2.98 1.01
CA SER A 314 -23.55 3.06 0.23
C SER A 314 -23.33 2.57 -1.21
N LYS A 315 -24.42 2.36 -1.95
CA LYS A 315 -24.38 2.01 -3.37
C LYS A 315 -23.67 3.09 -4.21
N ALA A 316 -23.85 4.36 -3.89
CA ALA A 316 -23.21 5.48 -4.60
C ALA A 316 -21.70 5.47 -4.44
N GLU A 317 -21.19 4.98 -3.30
CA GLU A 317 -19.78 4.80 -3.00
C GLU A 317 -19.18 3.48 -3.53
N GLY A 318 -19.95 2.70 -4.30
CA GLY A 318 -19.53 1.40 -4.81
C GLY A 318 -19.76 0.23 -3.85
N GLY A 319 -20.33 0.49 -2.69
CA GLY A 319 -20.58 -0.50 -1.63
C GLY A 319 -21.83 -1.37 -1.85
N ARG A 320 -22.49 -1.72 -0.76
CA ARG A 320 -23.68 -2.55 -0.77
C ARG A 320 -24.92 -1.75 -1.19
N HIS A 321 -25.90 -2.47 -1.71
CA HIS A 321 -27.25 -1.94 -1.99
C HIS A 321 -28.36 -2.64 -1.16
N THR A 322 -27.95 -3.64 -0.35
CA THR A 322 -28.86 -4.37 0.55
C THR A 322 -28.31 -4.32 1.98
N PRO A 323 -29.17 -4.33 2.99
CA PRO A 323 -28.73 -4.42 4.38
C PRO A 323 -28.03 -5.76 4.66
N PHE A 324 -27.29 -5.81 5.75
CA PHE A 324 -26.83 -7.08 6.32
C PHE A 324 -27.43 -7.29 7.72
N PHE A 325 -27.45 -8.55 8.13
CA PHE A 325 -28.07 -8.98 9.37
C PHE A 325 -27.04 -9.58 10.31
N ASN A 326 -27.47 -9.89 11.52
CA ASN A 326 -26.65 -10.60 12.49
C ASN A 326 -26.07 -11.90 11.90
N LYS A 327 -24.83 -12.25 12.30
CA LYS A 327 -24.04 -13.38 11.77
C LYS A 327 -23.56 -13.21 10.32
N TYR A 328 -23.54 -12.00 9.79
CA TYR A 328 -22.89 -11.70 8.51
C TYR A 328 -21.41 -12.02 8.57
N ARG A 329 -20.86 -12.64 7.52
CA ARG A 329 -19.48 -13.18 7.48
C ARG A 329 -18.68 -12.64 6.30
N PRO A 330 -18.26 -11.38 6.33
CA PRO A 330 -17.36 -10.81 5.32
C PRO A 330 -15.89 -11.14 5.59
N GLN A 331 -15.02 -10.66 4.70
CA GLN A 331 -13.57 -10.63 4.89
C GLN A 331 -13.15 -9.30 5.50
N PHE A 332 -12.34 -9.36 6.53
CA PHE A 332 -11.70 -8.22 7.20
C PHE A 332 -10.24 -8.12 6.76
N TYR A 333 -9.87 -6.98 6.22
CA TYR A 333 -8.52 -6.71 5.73
C TYR A 333 -7.78 -5.87 6.78
N PHE A 334 -6.78 -6.49 7.42
CA PHE A 334 -5.91 -5.84 8.39
C PHE A 334 -4.48 -5.87 7.87
N ARG A 335 -3.79 -4.73 7.84
CA ARG A 335 -2.39 -4.66 7.38
C ARG A 335 -2.17 -5.42 6.07
N THR A 336 -1.43 -6.53 6.13
CA THR A 336 -1.07 -7.36 4.96
C THR A 336 -1.93 -8.61 4.77
N THR A 337 -2.99 -8.80 5.58
CA THR A 337 -3.82 -10.01 5.56
C THR A 337 -5.31 -9.73 5.47
N ASP A 338 -6.05 -10.75 5.06
CA ASP A 338 -7.49 -10.83 5.15
C ASP A 338 -7.91 -12.05 5.99
N VAL A 339 -8.91 -11.88 6.82
CA VAL A 339 -9.47 -12.92 7.67
C VAL A 339 -10.99 -12.85 7.65
N THR A 340 -11.65 -13.98 7.49
CA THR A 340 -13.11 -14.05 7.63
C THR A 340 -13.50 -13.85 9.08
N GLY A 341 -14.50 -12.99 9.33
CA GLY A 341 -15.04 -12.78 10.66
C GLY A 341 -16.56 -12.78 10.65
N GLU A 342 -17.17 -13.22 11.76
CA GLU A 342 -18.61 -13.16 11.98
C GLU A 342 -18.94 -11.88 12.75
N ILE A 343 -19.90 -11.11 12.22
CA ILE A 343 -20.40 -9.89 12.85
C ILE A 343 -21.60 -10.22 13.75
N SER A 344 -21.56 -9.72 14.98
CA SER A 344 -22.68 -9.68 15.90
C SER A 344 -23.10 -8.22 16.10
N LEU A 345 -24.39 -7.96 15.90
CA LEU A 345 -25.00 -6.65 16.10
C LEU A 345 -25.38 -6.45 17.57
N ALA A 346 -25.45 -5.18 18.00
CA ALA A 346 -25.92 -4.84 19.33
C ALA A 346 -27.36 -5.30 19.56
N GLU A 347 -27.73 -5.57 20.81
CA GLU A 347 -29.06 -5.96 21.20
C GLU A 347 -30.09 -4.89 20.76
N GLY A 348 -31.16 -5.31 20.09
CA GLY A 348 -32.16 -4.41 19.52
C GLY A 348 -31.89 -3.92 18.10
N THR A 349 -30.69 -4.23 17.52
CA THR A 349 -30.39 -3.92 16.12
C THR A 349 -30.67 -5.14 15.27
N GLU A 350 -31.68 -5.09 14.41
CA GLU A 350 -32.06 -6.22 13.54
C GLU A 350 -31.17 -6.27 12.27
N MET A 351 -30.87 -5.09 11.69
CA MET A 351 -30.08 -4.97 10.45
C MET A 351 -29.28 -3.68 10.42
N VAL A 352 -28.32 -3.62 9.51
CA VAL A 352 -27.50 -2.43 9.21
C VAL A 352 -27.66 -2.09 7.73
N MET A 353 -27.97 -0.83 7.46
CA MET A 353 -28.19 -0.32 6.10
C MET A 353 -26.88 0.20 5.48
N PRO A 354 -26.75 0.15 4.15
CA PRO A 354 -25.70 0.92 3.46
C PRO A 354 -25.80 2.42 3.80
N GLY A 355 -24.68 3.03 4.18
CA GLY A 355 -24.59 4.41 4.66
C GLY A 355 -24.60 4.56 6.19
N ASP A 356 -24.83 3.47 6.94
CA ASP A 356 -24.86 3.53 8.40
C ASP A 356 -23.45 3.53 9.02
N ASN A 357 -23.32 4.27 10.13
CA ASN A 357 -22.27 4.10 11.11
C ASN A 357 -22.79 3.25 12.27
N VAL A 358 -22.09 2.18 12.59
CA VAL A 358 -22.56 1.23 13.62
C VAL A 358 -21.40 0.62 14.41
N THR A 359 -21.64 0.38 15.70
CA THR A 359 -20.75 -0.42 16.53
C THR A 359 -21.09 -1.90 16.39
N ILE A 360 -20.12 -2.71 16.07
CA ILE A 360 -20.26 -4.17 15.91
C ILE A 360 -19.31 -4.92 16.84
N THR A 361 -19.66 -6.17 17.13
CA THR A 361 -18.74 -7.15 17.71
C THR A 361 -18.36 -8.14 16.62
N VAL A 362 -17.06 -8.42 16.50
CA VAL A 362 -16.52 -9.31 15.46
C VAL A 362 -15.81 -10.47 16.11
N LYS A 363 -16.01 -11.66 15.56
CA LYS A 363 -15.25 -12.86 15.87
C LYS A 363 -14.55 -13.38 14.62
N LEU A 364 -13.22 -13.29 14.58
CA LEU A 364 -12.40 -13.78 13.48
C LEU A 364 -12.20 -15.29 13.55
N ILE A 365 -12.03 -15.94 12.41
CA ILE A 365 -11.72 -17.37 12.33
C ILE A 365 -10.27 -17.69 12.73
N ASN A 366 -9.35 -16.73 12.59
CA ASN A 366 -7.94 -16.84 13.00
C ASN A 366 -7.55 -15.62 13.82
N ALA A 367 -6.72 -15.83 14.84
CA ALA A 367 -6.18 -14.74 15.63
C ALA A 367 -5.18 -13.92 14.81
N ILE A 368 -5.27 -12.61 14.87
CA ILE A 368 -4.34 -11.67 14.26
C ILE A 368 -3.76 -10.74 15.31
N ALA A 369 -2.55 -10.25 15.06
CA ALA A 369 -1.94 -9.21 15.89
C ALA A 369 -2.78 -7.93 15.80
N MET A 370 -3.41 -7.54 16.92
CA MET A 370 -4.40 -6.48 16.95
C MET A 370 -4.19 -5.56 18.14
N GLU A 371 -4.50 -4.30 17.96
CA GLU A 371 -4.49 -3.27 19.00
C GLU A 371 -5.69 -2.35 18.82
N LYS A 372 -6.11 -1.70 19.89
CA LYS A 372 -7.12 -0.63 19.83
C LYS A 372 -6.64 0.47 18.87
N GLY A 373 -7.53 0.94 18.02
CA GLY A 373 -7.21 1.95 16.99
C GLY A 373 -6.81 1.37 15.64
N LEU A 374 -6.59 0.04 15.53
CA LEU A 374 -6.25 -0.59 14.25
C LEU A 374 -7.41 -0.44 13.27
N ARG A 375 -7.12 0.14 12.09
CA ARG A 375 -8.09 0.28 10.99
C ARG A 375 -8.15 -0.98 10.15
N PHE A 376 -9.30 -1.20 9.51
CA PHE A 376 -9.52 -2.31 8.60
C PHE A 376 -10.56 -1.96 7.54
N ALA A 377 -10.48 -2.66 6.41
CA ALA A 377 -11.52 -2.65 5.39
C ALA A 377 -12.36 -3.94 5.48
N ILE A 378 -13.64 -3.85 5.10
CA ILE A 378 -14.57 -4.98 5.01
C ILE A 378 -14.86 -5.22 3.54
N ARG A 379 -14.69 -6.46 3.08
CA ARG A 379 -14.92 -6.85 1.69
C ARG A 379 -15.85 -8.05 1.57
N GLU A 380 -16.65 -8.05 0.51
CA GLU A 380 -17.54 -9.15 0.13
C GLU A 380 -17.59 -9.27 -1.40
N GLY A 381 -17.46 -10.49 -1.93
CA GLY A 381 -17.60 -10.75 -3.36
C GLY A 381 -16.68 -9.90 -4.24
N GLY A 382 -15.45 -9.62 -3.78
CA GLY A 382 -14.48 -8.80 -4.52
C GLY A 382 -14.67 -7.28 -4.40
N ARG A 383 -15.66 -6.80 -3.61
CA ARG A 383 -15.96 -5.37 -3.42
C ARG A 383 -15.68 -4.94 -1.99
N THR A 384 -15.24 -3.71 -1.80
CA THR A 384 -15.19 -3.08 -0.49
C THR A 384 -16.60 -2.64 -0.10
N VAL A 385 -17.06 -3.10 1.05
CA VAL A 385 -18.44 -2.85 1.54
C VAL A 385 -18.48 -2.04 2.81
N GLY A 386 -17.34 -1.79 3.43
CA GLY A 386 -17.24 -0.96 4.62
C GLY A 386 -15.79 -0.80 5.07
N ALA A 387 -15.62 0.06 6.05
CA ALA A 387 -14.36 0.27 6.76
C ALA A 387 -14.63 0.51 8.23
N GLY A 388 -13.62 0.28 9.06
CA GLY A 388 -13.80 0.48 10.49
C GLY A 388 -12.50 0.54 11.25
N GLN A 389 -12.64 0.73 12.55
CA GLN A 389 -11.55 0.81 13.50
C GLN A 389 -11.89 0.00 14.75
N VAL A 390 -10.88 -0.74 15.25
CA VAL A 390 -10.99 -1.50 16.50
C VAL A 390 -11.12 -0.53 17.68
N THR A 391 -12.19 -0.64 18.45
CA THR A 391 -12.46 0.21 19.61
C THR A 391 -12.13 -0.48 20.93
N GLU A 392 -12.32 -1.82 20.99
CA GLU A 392 -12.10 -2.62 22.20
C GLU A 392 -11.69 -4.06 21.81
N ILE A 393 -10.72 -4.62 22.48
CA ILE A 393 -10.31 -6.03 22.35
C ILE A 393 -11.00 -6.83 23.42
N LEU A 394 -11.65 -7.94 23.06
CA LEU A 394 -12.43 -8.78 23.96
C LEU A 394 -11.69 -10.10 24.29
N LYS A 395 -11.00 -10.72 23.28
CA LYS A 395 -10.27 -11.98 23.48
C LYS A 395 -9.15 -12.14 22.46
#